data_620529a8eeeb6f43fbfab9221fc5b1bd
#
_entry.id   620529a8eeeb6f43fbfab9221fc5b1bd
#
_cell.length_a   1.000
_cell.length_b   1.000
_cell.length_c   1.000
_cell.angle_alpha   90.00
_cell.angle_beta   90.00
_cell.angle_gamma   90.00
#
_symmetry.space_group_name_H-M   'P 1'
#
loop_
_entity.id
_entity.type
_entity.pdbx_description
1 polymer ?
#
loop_
_entity_poly.entity_id
_entity_poly.type
_entity_poly.pdbx_seq_one_letter_code
_entity_poly.pdbx_strand_id
1 'polypeptide(L)'
;HHRAVRGVDLAGSIGQVVRSAADGTVMFAGVVGGKPVVSVAHEGGLRTTYEPVTASVVPGRRIARGDPIGTLEPGHEGCRVAACLHWGLRRDRDDYLDPLPLVRPTVIRLEPV
;
A
#
# COMPACT_ATOMS: atom_id res chain seq x y z
N HIS A 1 -23.60 -4.18 6.26
CA HIS A 1 -22.69 -3.15 6.63
C HIS A 1 -21.24 -3.48 6.24
N HIS A 2 -20.58 -2.57 5.62
CA HIS A 2 -19.23 -2.81 5.12
C HIS A 2 -18.34 -1.59 5.36
N ARG A 3 -17.05 -1.85 5.36
CA ARG A 3 -16.07 -0.78 5.51
C ARG A 3 -15.90 -0.02 4.22
N ALA A 4 -15.56 1.24 4.32
CA ALA A 4 -15.16 2.03 3.18
C ALA A 4 -13.76 1.59 2.78
N VAL A 5 -13.65 0.99 1.58
CA VAL A 5 -12.38 0.54 1.03
C VAL A 5 -12.22 1.15 -0.34
N ARG A 6 -11.09 1.79 -0.54
CA ARG A 6 -10.73 2.37 -1.84
C ARG A 6 -9.38 1.84 -2.26
N GLY A 7 -9.20 1.65 -3.53
CA GLY A 7 -7.95 1.18 -4.07
C GLY A 7 -7.67 1.73 -5.45
N VAL A 8 -6.41 1.86 -5.77
CA VAL A 8 -5.95 2.24 -7.10
C VAL A 8 -4.78 1.35 -7.49
N ASP A 9 -4.63 1.15 -8.78
CA ASP A 9 -3.46 0.46 -9.32
C ASP A 9 -2.51 1.50 -9.90
N LEU A 10 -1.26 1.41 -9.50
CA LEU A 10 -0.22 2.33 -9.93
C LEU A 10 0.86 1.54 -10.65
N ALA A 11 1.21 1.99 -11.84
CA ALA A 11 2.28 1.35 -12.62
C ALA A 11 3.63 1.58 -11.96
N GLY A 12 4.47 0.57 -11.98
CA GLY A 12 5.82 0.64 -11.41
C GLY A 12 6.76 -0.35 -12.07
N SER A 13 7.93 -0.49 -11.48
CA SER A 13 8.95 -1.42 -11.95
C SER A 13 9.16 -2.54 -10.95
N ILE A 14 9.48 -3.72 -11.43
CA ILE A 14 9.81 -4.85 -10.58
C ILE A 14 11.03 -4.47 -9.72
N GLY A 15 10.92 -4.71 -8.41
CA GLY A 15 11.98 -4.37 -7.46
C GLY A 15 12.01 -2.92 -7.02
N GLN A 16 11.10 -2.09 -7.52
CA GLN A 16 11.01 -0.71 -7.09
C GLN A 16 10.70 -0.62 -5.61
N VAL A 17 11.40 0.27 -4.90
CA VAL A 17 11.13 0.50 -3.48
C VAL A 17 9.74 1.11 -3.32
N VAL A 18 8.95 0.53 -2.42
CA VAL A 18 7.64 1.05 -2.05
C VAL A 18 7.76 1.70 -0.68
N ARG A 19 7.20 2.89 -0.56
CA ARG A 19 7.32 3.72 0.64
C ARG A 19 5.95 3.93 1.28
N SER A 20 5.96 4.11 2.59
CA SER A 20 4.71 4.35 3.32
C SER A 20 4.11 5.70 2.92
N ALA A 21 2.80 5.70 2.72
CA ALA A 21 2.06 6.90 2.33
C ALA A 21 1.93 7.91 3.48
N ALA A 22 2.03 7.46 4.72
CA ALA A 22 1.89 8.31 5.91
C ALA A 22 2.55 7.65 7.11
N ASP A 23 2.71 8.43 8.19
CA ASP A 23 3.23 7.89 9.46
C ASP A 23 2.29 6.81 9.98
N GLY A 24 2.84 5.78 10.57
CA GLY A 24 2.02 4.72 11.13
C GLY A 24 2.82 3.59 11.74
N THR A 25 2.13 2.48 11.94
CA THR A 25 2.71 1.25 12.48
C THR A 25 2.37 0.11 11.54
N VAL A 26 3.36 -0.70 11.22
CA VAL A 26 3.14 -1.88 10.37
C VAL A 26 2.24 -2.85 11.11
N MET A 27 1.11 -3.19 10.50
CA MET A 27 0.14 -4.12 11.07
C MET A 27 0.29 -5.53 10.52
N PHE A 28 0.69 -5.64 9.27
CA PHE A 28 0.84 -6.93 8.62
C PHE A 28 1.95 -6.84 7.58
N ALA A 29 2.73 -7.90 7.49
CA ALA A 29 3.76 -8.04 6.47
C ALA A 29 3.90 -9.53 6.18
N GLY A 30 3.32 -9.98 5.08
CA GLY A 30 3.31 -11.42 4.78
C GLY A 30 2.59 -11.70 3.49
N VAL A 31 2.11 -12.93 3.35
CA VAL A 31 1.48 -13.41 2.11
C VAL A 31 0.00 -13.70 2.38
N VAL A 32 -0.86 -13.15 1.53
CA VAL A 32 -2.30 -13.39 1.57
C VAL A 32 -2.75 -13.84 0.17
N GLY A 33 -3.34 -15.03 0.10
CA GLY A 33 -3.81 -15.55 -1.18
C GLY A 33 -2.71 -15.69 -2.22
N GLY A 34 -1.50 -16.00 -1.78
CA GLY A 34 -0.35 -16.14 -2.68
C GLY A 34 0.32 -14.84 -3.06
N LYS A 35 -0.13 -13.70 -2.53
CA LYS A 35 0.46 -12.39 -2.85
C LYS A 35 1.10 -11.77 -1.61
N PRO A 36 2.31 -11.21 -1.74
CA PRO A 36 2.94 -10.50 -0.64
C PRO A 36 2.24 -9.16 -0.41
N VAL A 37 1.93 -8.87 0.85
CA VAL A 37 1.15 -7.69 1.26
C VAL A 37 1.79 -7.04 2.46
N VAL A 38 1.80 -5.71 2.46
CA VAL A 38 2.14 -4.91 3.63
C VAL A 38 0.95 -4.04 3.98
N SER A 39 0.61 -3.98 5.27
CA SER A 39 -0.48 -3.14 5.76
C SER A 39 0.04 -2.25 6.88
N VAL A 40 -0.31 -0.97 6.82
CA VAL A 40 0.12 0.05 7.78
C VAL A 40 -1.11 0.69 8.40
N ALA A 41 -1.12 0.76 9.73
CA ALA A 41 -2.18 1.46 10.47
C ALA A 41 -1.75 2.88 10.76
N HIS A 42 -2.65 3.81 10.54
CA HIS A 42 -2.45 5.25 10.75
C HIS A 42 -3.41 5.76 11.81
N GLU A 43 -3.22 6.99 12.24
CA GLU A 43 -4.14 7.62 13.15
C GLU A 43 -5.54 7.73 12.55
N GLY A 44 -6.55 7.77 13.40
CA GLY A 44 -7.93 7.96 12.97
C GLY A 44 -8.59 6.71 12.40
N GLY A 45 -8.03 5.52 12.66
CA GLY A 45 -8.59 4.28 12.16
C GLY A 45 -8.35 4.03 10.68
N LEU A 46 -7.43 4.77 10.08
CA LEU A 46 -7.06 4.58 8.69
C LEU A 46 -6.04 3.46 8.54
N ARG A 47 -6.13 2.73 7.43
CA ARG A 47 -5.18 1.69 7.10
C ARG A 47 -4.86 1.73 5.62
N THR A 48 -3.58 1.67 5.27
CA THR A 48 -3.16 1.55 3.89
C THR A 48 -2.60 0.16 3.64
N THR A 49 -2.86 -0.38 2.45
CA THR A 49 -2.35 -1.69 2.04
C THR A 49 -1.61 -1.56 0.74
N TYR A 50 -0.59 -2.39 0.59
CA TYR A 50 0.33 -2.36 -0.54
C TYR A 50 0.55 -3.79 -1.01
N GLU A 51 0.22 -4.08 -2.26
CA GLU A 51 0.45 -5.39 -2.85
C GLU A 51 0.63 -5.31 -4.37
N PRO A 52 1.41 -6.19 -4.97
CA PRO A 52 2.25 -7.20 -4.34
C PRO A 52 3.59 -6.59 -3.91
N VAL A 53 3.84 -6.57 -2.62
CA VAL A 53 5.05 -5.96 -2.04
C VAL A 53 5.71 -6.94 -1.08
N THR A 54 6.97 -7.29 -1.37
CA THR A 54 7.77 -8.09 -0.46
C THR A 54 8.29 -7.18 0.64
N ALA A 55 7.89 -7.46 1.88
CA ALA A 55 8.16 -6.59 3.01
C ALA A 55 9.66 -6.52 3.37
N SER A 56 10.11 -5.31 3.69
CA SER A 56 11.41 -5.09 4.33
C SER A 56 11.24 -4.65 5.79
N VAL A 57 10.02 -4.72 6.29
CA VAL A 57 9.65 -4.33 7.66
C VAL A 57 8.85 -5.46 8.29
N VAL A 58 8.72 -5.41 9.62
CA VAL A 58 7.97 -6.42 10.37
C VAL A 58 6.79 -5.77 11.09
N PRO A 59 5.74 -6.55 11.42
CA PRO A 59 4.62 -6.02 12.19
C PRO A 59 5.08 -5.42 13.52
N GLY A 60 4.46 -4.31 13.90
CA GLY A 60 4.80 -3.59 15.12
C GLY A 60 5.81 -2.47 14.91
N ARG A 61 6.51 -2.46 13.78
CA ARG A 61 7.48 -1.41 13.51
C ARG A 61 6.80 -0.07 13.26
N ARG A 62 7.30 0.95 13.92
CA ARG A 62 6.87 2.33 13.70
C ARG A 62 7.57 2.87 12.46
N ILE A 63 6.82 3.49 11.57
CA ILE A 63 7.37 4.04 10.33
C ILE A 63 6.88 5.47 10.12
N ALA A 64 7.70 6.26 9.44
CA ALA A 64 7.33 7.61 9.04
C ALA A 64 6.91 7.62 7.57
N ARG A 65 6.14 8.62 7.19
CA ARG A 65 5.80 8.83 5.78
C ARG A 65 7.08 8.88 4.94
N GLY A 66 7.09 8.14 3.85
CA GLY A 66 8.24 8.08 2.98
C GLY A 66 9.25 7.01 3.33
N ASP A 67 9.12 6.35 4.47
CA ASP A 67 10.02 5.25 4.82
C ASP A 67 9.79 4.05 3.89
N PRO A 68 10.85 3.35 3.47
CA PRO A 68 10.70 2.14 2.67
C PRO A 68 10.02 1.05 3.49
N ILE A 69 9.09 0.35 2.86
CA ILE A 69 8.37 -0.76 3.49
C ILE A 69 8.56 -2.08 2.75
N GLY A 70 9.10 -2.03 1.56
CA GLY A 70 9.36 -3.24 0.77
C GLY A 70 9.66 -2.92 -0.67
N THR A 71 9.60 -3.97 -1.50
CA THR A 71 9.87 -3.86 -2.93
C THR A 71 8.71 -4.45 -3.73
N LEU A 72 8.44 -3.81 -4.87
CA LEU A 72 7.33 -4.19 -5.74
C LEU A 72 7.67 -5.49 -6.49
N GLU A 73 6.76 -6.45 -6.43
CA GLU A 73 6.87 -7.71 -7.14
C GLU A 73 6.23 -7.62 -8.52
N PRO A 74 6.43 -8.64 -9.39
CA PRO A 74 5.80 -8.66 -10.71
C PRO A 74 4.30 -8.44 -10.64
N GLY A 75 3.76 -7.87 -11.73
CA GLY A 75 2.36 -7.51 -11.82
C GLY A 75 1.41 -8.69 -11.69
N HIS A 76 0.17 -8.35 -11.42
CA HIS A 76 -0.93 -9.27 -11.27
C HIS A 76 -1.85 -9.22 -12.49
N GLU A 77 -2.85 -10.09 -12.49
CA GLU A 77 -3.88 -10.07 -13.51
C GLU A 77 -4.53 -8.69 -13.60
N GLY A 78 -4.67 -8.17 -14.81
CA GLY A 78 -5.17 -6.83 -15.04
C GLY A 78 -4.11 -5.74 -15.08
N CYS A 79 -2.87 -6.06 -14.72
CA CYS A 79 -1.77 -5.12 -14.80
C CYS A 79 -1.27 -5.04 -16.24
N ARG A 80 -1.17 -3.82 -16.79
CA ARG A 80 -0.78 -3.61 -18.18
C ARG A 80 0.72 -3.51 -18.39
N VAL A 81 1.49 -3.44 -17.31
CA VAL A 81 2.94 -3.30 -17.34
C VAL A 81 3.55 -4.39 -16.48
N ALA A 82 4.88 -4.44 -16.44
CA ALA A 82 5.59 -5.50 -15.72
C ALA A 82 5.24 -5.58 -14.24
N ALA A 83 4.92 -4.46 -13.62
CA ALA A 83 4.54 -4.41 -12.22
C ALA A 83 3.51 -3.33 -11.97
N CYS A 84 2.52 -3.62 -11.12
CA CYS A 84 1.51 -2.68 -10.69
C CYS A 84 1.36 -2.79 -9.18
N LEU A 85 1.39 -1.65 -8.50
CA LEU A 85 1.09 -1.59 -7.09
C LEU A 85 -0.41 -1.39 -6.91
N HIS A 86 -1.07 -2.32 -6.23
CA HIS A 86 -2.42 -2.11 -5.77
C HIS A 86 -2.32 -1.45 -4.40
N TRP A 87 -2.71 -0.19 -4.34
CA TRP A 87 -2.64 0.62 -3.13
C TRP A 87 -4.04 0.90 -2.63
N GLY A 88 -4.34 0.44 -1.42
CA GLY A 88 -5.66 0.55 -0.84
C GLY A 88 -5.68 1.44 0.39
N LEU A 89 -6.81 2.09 0.61
CA LEU A 89 -7.08 2.85 1.82
C LEU A 89 -8.39 2.36 2.41
N ARG A 90 -8.37 2.07 3.70
CA ARG A 90 -9.54 1.64 4.44
C ARG A 90 -9.62 2.39 5.75
N ARG A 91 -10.84 2.70 6.16
CA ARG A 91 -11.12 3.20 7.49
C ARG A 91 -11.97 2.16 8.23
N ASP A 92 -11.73 1.96 9.51
CA ASP A 92 -12.49 1.00 10.31
C ASP A 92 -13.90 1.50 10.63
N ARG A 93 -14.33 2.58 10.00
CA ARG A 93 -15.69 3.10 10.00
C ARG A 93 -16.22 3.04 8.58
N ASP A 94 -17.52 3.28 8.40
CA ASP A 94 -18.14 3.21 7.09
C ASP A 94 -18.00 4.47 6.26
N ASP A 95 -16.95 5.20 6.46
CA ASP A 95 -16.71 6.41 5.70
C ASP A 95 -16.09 6.07 4.36
N TYR A 96 -16.57 6.76 3.33
CA TYR A 96 -15.99 6.64 2.01
C TYR A 96 -14.74 7.52 1.92
N LEU A 97 -13.64 6.93 1.48
CA LEU A 97 -12.38 7.64 1.37
C LEU A 97 -11.73 7.39 0.01
N ASP A 98 -11.09 8.44 -0.50
CA ASP A 98 -10.26 8.35 -1.70
C ASP A 98 -8.81 8.29 -1.22
N PRO A 99 -8.05 7.24 -1.55
CA PRO A 99 -6.67 7.13 -1.08
C PRO A 99 -5.72 8.17 -1.68
N LEU A 100 -6.00 8.66 -2.87
CA LEU A 100 -5.08 9.56 -3.57
C LEU A 100 -4.75 10.84 -2.82
N PRO A 101 -5.69 11.51 -2.12
CA PRO A 101 -5.36 12.72 -1.36
C PRO A 101 -4.38 12.51 -0.22
N LEU A 102 -4.16 11.28 0.24
CA LEU A 102 -3.18 10.99 1.29
C LEU A 102 -1.76 10.91 0.75
N VAL A 103 -1.61 10.78 -0.55
CA VAL A 103 -0.32 10.55 -1.18
C VAL A 103 0.22 11.82 -1.76
N ARG A 104 1.47 12.11 -1.46
CA ARG A 104 2.20 13.16 -2.16
C ARG A 104 3.04 12.50 -3.24
N PRO A 105 3.17 13.12 -4.42
CA PRO A 105 3.91 12.49 -5.52
C PRO A 105 5.34 12.09 -5.17
N THR A 106 5.96 12.77 -4.21
CA THR A 106 7.32 12.47 -3.77
C THR A 106 7.40 11.23 -2.89
N VAL A 107 6.27 10.73 -2.39
CA VAL A 107 6.23 9.57 -1.48
C VAL A 107 6.09 8.28 -2.26
N ILE A 108 5.17 8.24 -3.22
CA ILE A 108 4.98 7.09 -4.09
C ILE A 108 5.15 7.56 -5.52
N ARG A 109 6.21 7.08 -6.17
CA ARG A 109 6.54 7.51 -7.53
C ARG A 109 6.07 6.51 -8.55
N LEU A 110 4.79 6.18 -8.47
CA LEU A 110 4.16 5.24 -9.38
C LEU A 110 3.11 5.96 -10.20
N GLU A 111 2.98 5.56 -11.45
CA GLU A 111 2.01 6.15 -12.36
C GLU A 111 0.69 5.41 -12.29
N PRO A 112 -0.45 6.10 -12.38
CA PRO A 112 -1.74 5.43 -12.49
C PRO A 112 -1.76 4.51 -13.70
N VAL A 113 -2.36 3.36 -13.52
CA VAL A 113 -2.47 2.35 -14.57
C VAL A 113 -3.64 2.63 -15.52
#